data_09f7701bc23274b62b824f4a3f08917e
#
_entry.id   09f7701bc23274b62b824f4a3f08917e
#
_cell.length_a   1.000
_cell.length_b   1.000
_cell.length_c   1.000
_cell.angle_alpha   90.00
_cell.angle_beta   90.00
_cell.angle_gamma   90.00
#
_symmetry.space_group_name_H-M   'P 1'
#
loop_
_entity.id
_entity.type
_entity.pdbx_description
1 polymer ?
#
loop_
_entity_poly.entity_id
_entity_poly.type
_entity_poly.pdbx_seq_one_letter_code
_entity_poly.pdbx_strand_id
1 'polypeptide(L)'
;MNATLNSILADLDSIGLDELNKRAAMLTRVDRKYALEAVTASAILSHLPEETRVLHIDGQVSQGYASTYYDTPDMDSYLLTALKRRRRFKVRTRSYLSSGASFLEVKTRGPRGVTVKKRMPISWDEAGTPLAGERRQWVAGKVEETGYGHLVPALEPVLAGSYERNTLLLPGGVGRATVDTNLSWRSLRTDGTEVTRPDLVIIETKSGATPSVVDHLLWEGGVRPVKISKYGTVMAAMHHLPANKWNRTLDRYFHDYVEAPELAHSAPLAMAA
;
A
#
# COMPACT_ATOMS: atom_id res chain seq x y z
N MET A 1 14.90 -14.07 -7.31
CA MET A 1 13.65 -14.53 -6.67
C MET A 1 12.41 -13.89 -7.30
N ASN A 2 12.33 -12.57 -7.41
CA ASN A 2 11.19 -11.93 -8.11
C ASN A 2 11.11 -12.25 -9.61
N ALA A 3 12.21 -12.60 -10.27
CA ALA A 3 12.22 -13.01 -11.66
C ALA A 3 11.33 -14.24 -11.94
N THR A 4 11.37 -15.27 -11.08
CA THR A 4 10.53 -16.46 -11.19
C THR A 4 9.05 -16.13 -11.02
N LEU A 5 8.70 -15.30 -10.02
CA LEU A 5 7.33 -14.85 -9.81
C LEU A 5 6.82 -14.03 -10.99
N ASN A 6 7.64 -13.11 -11.49
CA ASN A 6 7.30 -12.30 -12.66
C ASN A 6 7.10 -13.16 -13.92
N SER A 7 7.92 -14.19 -14.13
CA SER A 7 7.74 -15.15 -15.25
C SER A 7 6.40 -15.86 -15.14
N ILE A 8 6.08 -16.45 -13.98
CA ILE A 8 4.78 -17.13 -13.74
C ILE A 8 3.60 -16.21 -14.07
N LEU A 9 3.67 -14.95 -13.66
CA LEU A 9 2.58 -14.01 -13.90
C LEU A 9 2.55 -13.49 -15.35
N ALA A 10 3.68 -13.45 -16.03
CA ALA A 10 3.78 -13.05 -17.43
C ALA A 10 3.24 -14.13 -18.40
N ASP A 11 3.28 -15.39 -17.98
CA ASP A 11 2.76 -16.54 -18.77
C ASP A 11 1.23 -16.63 -18.76
N LEU A 12 0.54 -15.85 -17.89
CA LEU A 12 -0.92 -15.80 -17.85
C LEU A 12 -1.49 -15.03 -19.04
N ASP A 13 -2.68 -15.41 -19.46
CA ASP A 13 -3.45 -14.66 -20.46
C ASP A 13 -3.63 -13.20 -20.08
N SER A 14 -3.51 -12.31 -21.04
CA SER A 14 -3.61 -10.87 -20.80
C SER A 14 -5.03 -10.35 -20.72
N ILE A 15 -5.22 -9.26 -19.98
CA ILE A 15 -6.45 -8.47 -19.97
C ILE A 15 -6.12 -6.98 -19.97
N GLY A 16 -6.87 -6.18 -20.73
CA GLY A 16 -6.76 -4.73 -20.75
C GLY A 16 -7.44 -4.07 -19.54
N LEU A 17 -7.02 -2.84 -19.22
CA LEU A 17 -7.50 -2.09 -18.06
C LEU A 17 -9.02 -1.86 -18.08
N ASP A 18 -9.58 -1.52 -19.23
CA ASP A 18 -11.02 -1.23 -19.37
C ASP A 18 -11.87 -2.50 -19.16
N GLU A 19 -11.43 -3.63 -19.70
CA GLU A 19 -12.09 -4.90 -19.49
C GLU A 19 -11.99 -5.36 -18.04
N LEU A 20 -10.80 -5.24 -17.42
CA LEU A 20 -10.60 -5.54 -16.01
C LEU A 20 -11.55 -4.70 -15.13
N ASN A 21 -11.66 -3.40 -15.40
CA ASN A 21 -12.53 -2.52 -14.64
C ASN A 21 -14.01 -2.87 -14.81
N LYS A 22 -14.45 -3.25 -16.00
CA LYS A 22 -15.83 -3.68 -16.26
C LYS A 22 -16.16 -4.98 -15.53
N ARG A 23 -15.27 -5.98 -15.57
CA ARG A 23 -15.51 -7.30 -14.98
C ARG A 23 -15.35 -7.31 -13.46
N ALA A 24 -14.39 -6.56 -12.91
CA ALA A 24 -14.07 -6.53 -11.49
C ALA A 24 -14.62 -5.27 -10.76
N ALA A 25 -15.67 -4.65 -11.27
CA ALA A 25 -16.31 -3.46 -10.68
C ALA A 25 -17.15 -3.83 -9.44
N MET A 26 -16.52 -4.34 -8.39
CA MET A 26 -17.19 -4.72 -7.16
C MET A 26 -17.33 -3.53 -6.22
N LEU A 27 -18.56 -3.08 -5.97
CA LEU A 27 -18.88 -2.01 -5.02
C LEU A 27 -18.82 -2.53 -3.57
N THR A 28 -19.34 -3.73 -3.33
CA THR A 28 -19.31 -4.39 -2.02
C THR A 28 -18.34 -5.56 -2.08
N ARG A 29 -17.26 -5.50 -1.29
CA ARG A 29 -16.22 -6.53 -1.29
C ARG A 29 -15.54 -6.65 0.06
N VAL A 30 -14.90 -7.79 0.26
CA VAL A 30 -13.96 -8.06 1.36
C VAL A 30 -12.54 -7.99 0.80
N ASP A 31 -11.72 -7.13 1.39
CA ASP A 31 -10.30 -7.03 1.06
C ASP A 31 -9.50 -7.87 2.07
N ARG A 32 -8.79 -8.91 1.62
CA ARG A 32 -7.88 -9.72 2.44
C ARG A 32 -6.46 -9.45 1.99
N LYS A 33 -5.53 -9.41 2.95
CA LYS A 33 -4.11 -9.14 2.68
C LYS A 33 -3.26 -10.25 3.24
N TYR A 34 -2.26 -10.61 2.47
CA TYR A 34 -1.28 -11.63 2.79
C TYR A 34 0.11 -11.03 2.63
N ALA A 35 1.04 -11.47 3.48
CA ALA A 35 2.46 -11.13 3.39
C ALA A 35 3.22 -12.44 3.44
N LEU A 36 4.14 -12.64 2.51
CA LEU A 36 4.89 -13.90 2.37
C LEU A 36 6.18 -13.65 1.57
N GLU A 37 7.12 -14.58 1.69
CA GLU A 37 8.36 -14.56 0.92
C GLU A 37 8.10 -14.83 -0.56
N ALA A 38 8.90 -14.24 -1.45
CA ALA A 38 8.76 -14.37 -2.90
C ALA A 38 8.84 -15.83 -3.40
N VAL A 39 9.65 -16.65 -2.76
CA VAL A 39 9.75 -18.09 -3.08
C VAL A 39 8.42 -18.79 -2.80
N THR A 40 7.83 -18.55 -1.64
CA THR A 40 6.53 -19.10 -1.26
C THR A 40 5.42 -18.58 -2.17
N ALA A 41 5.46 -17.28 -2.51
CA ALA A 41 4.50 -16.69 -3.43
C ALA A 41 4.58 -17.34 -4.82
N SER A 42 5.78 -17.57 -5.35
CA SER A 42 6.00 -18.25 -6.63
C SER A 42 5.45 -19.66 -6.63
N ALA A 43 5.75 -20.45 -5.58
CA ALA A 43 5.27 -21.81 -5.45
C ALA A 43 3.73 -21.91 -5.37
N ILE A 44 3.07 -20.98 -4.67
CA ILE A 44 1.61 -20.95 -4.55
C ILE A 44 0.96 -20.45 -5.85
N LEU A 45 1.47 -19.38 -6.44
CA LEU A 45 0.88 -18.74 -7.61
C LEU A 45 1.15 -19.53 -8.92
N SER A 46 2.07 -20.49 -8.93
CA SER A 46 2.21 -21.45 -10.06
C SER A 46 0.99 -22.39 -10.20
N HIS A 47 0.11 -22.45 -9.21
CA HIS A 47 -1.13 -23.23 -9.24
C HIS A 47 -2.39 -22.38 -9.55
N LEU A 48 -2.19 -21.16 -10.07
CA LEU A 48 -3.33 -20.35 -10.51
C LEU A 48 -4.10 -21.07 -11.62
N PRO A 49 -5.46 -21.02 -11.61
CA PRO A 49 -6.25 -21.58 -12.70
C PRO A 49 -5.91 -20.90 -14.04
N GLU A 50 -5.99 -21.67 -15.13
CA GLU A 50 -5.71 -21.21 -16.51
C GLU A 50 -6.57 -20.01 -16.93
N GLU A 51 -7.79 -19.88 -16.40
CA GLU A 51 -8.68 -18.75 -16.70
C GLU A 51 -8.29 -17.45 -15.98
N THR A 52 -7.27 -17.48 -15.11
CA THR A 52 -6.73 -16.27 -14.47
C THR A 52 -6.05 -15.42 -15.53
N ARG A 53 -6.35 -14.12 -15.53
CA ARG A 53 -5.71 -13.20 -16.47
C ARG A 53 -4.92 -12.12 -15.75
N VAL A 54 -3.83 -11.70 -16.36
CA VAL A 54 -2.98 -10.63 -15.83
C VAL A 54 -3.20 -9.33 -16.59
N LEU A 55 -3.26 -8.22 -15.86
CA LEU A 55 -3.40 -6.89 -16.46
C LEU A 55 -2.14 -6.53 -17.28
N HIS A 56 -2.36 -6.24 -18.56
CA HIS A 56 -1.36 -5.64 -19.43
C HIS A 56 -1.66 -4.15 -19.67
N ILE A 57 -0.65 -3.31 -19.48
CA ILE A 57 -0.68 -1.89 -19.86
C ILE A 57 0.61 -1.61 -20.64
N ASP A 58 0.50 -1.14 -21.86
CA ASP A 58 1.63 -0.81 -22.74
C ASP A 58 2.67 -1.95 -22.84
N GLY A 59 2.20 -3.19 -22.96
CA GLY A 59 3.03 -4.40 -23.05
C GLY A 59 3.67 -4.84 -21.74
N GLN A 60 3.38 -4.17 -20.61
CA GLN A 60 3.93 -4.49 -19.31
C GLN A 60 2.90 -5.16 -18.41
N VAL A 61 3.28 -6.28 -17.79
CA VAL A 61 2.46 -6.99 -16.78
C VAL A 61 2.65 -6.43 -15.37
N SER A 62 3.80 -5.82 -15.11
CA SER A 62 4.14 -5.21 -13.83
C SER A 62 4.10 -3.69 -13.95
N GLN A 63 3.34 -3.06 -13.07
CA GLN A 63 3.14 -1.61 -13.07
C GLN A 63 3.87 -0.99 -11.88
N GLY A 64 4.77 -0.03 -12.13
CA GLY A 64 5.46 0.71 -11.09
C GLY A 64 4.55 1.74 -10.41
N TYR A 65 4.64 1.82 -9.09
CA TYR A 65 3.89 2.75 -8.24
C TYR A 65 4.84 3.51 -7.33
N ALA A 66 4.66 4.83 -7.25
CA ALA A 66 5.21 5.66 -6.19
C ALA A 66 4.07 6.27 -5.36
N SER A 67 4.28 6.42 -4.07
CA SER A 67 3.29 7.04 -3.18
C SER A 67 3.99 7.83 -2.10
N THR A 68 3.49 9.03 -1.79
CA THR A 68 3.90 9.79 -0.61
C THR A 68 2.72 9.91 0.34
N TYR A 69 2.94 9.55 1.59
CA TYR A 69 1.93 9.61 2.65
C TYR A 69 2.11 10.89 3.46
N TYR A 70 0.99 11.47 3.87
CA TYR A 70 0.94 12.69 4.65
C TYR A 70 0.38 12.39 6.04
N ASP A 71 1.00 12.99 7.05
CA ASP A 71 0.54 12.95 8.43
C ASP A 71 0.93 14.26 9.13
N THR A 72 0.44 14.47 10.33
CA THR A 72 0.89 15.55 11.20
C THR A 72 2.26 15.23 11.81
N PRO A 73 3.01 16.22 12.33
CA PRO A 73 4.23 15.96 13.10
C PRO A 73 4.02 14.97 14.25
N ASP A 74 2.84 14.99 14.88
CA ASP A 74 2.43 14.11 15.98
C ASP A 74 1.88 12.75 15.51
N MET A 75 1.88 12.48 14.20
CA MET A 75 1.44 11.20 13.60
C MET A 75 -0.03 10.86 13.88
N ASP A 76 -0.92 11.84 13.88
CA ASP A 76 -2.33 11.66 14.21
C ASP A 76 -3.05 10.64 13.32
N SER A 77 -2.89 10.71 11.99
CA SER A 77 -3.52 9.77 11.06
C SER A 77 -3.01 8.34 11.28
N TYR A 78 -1.72 8.20 11.61
CA TYR A 78 -1.13 6.94 12.03
C TYR A 78 -1.78 6.42 13.32
N LEU A 79 -1.77 7.23 14.39
CA LEU A 79 -2.30 6.88 15.70
C LEU A 79 -3.78 6.51 15.65
N LEU A 80 -4.59 7.27 14.92
CA LEU A 80 -6.01 6.94 14.68
C LEU A 80 -6.18 5.54 14.08
N THR A 81 -5.24 5.13 13.22
CA THR A 81 -5.28 3.80 12.58
C THR A 81 -4.70 2.72 13.49
N ALA A 82 -3.59 2.96 14.17
CA ALA A 82 -2.92 2.02 15.07
C ALA A 82 -3.82 1.67 16.26
N LEU A 83 -4.41 2.68 16.87
CA LEU A 83 -5.33 2.58 18.01
C LEU A 83 -6.76 2.16 17.60
N LYS A 84 -6.98 1.80 16.34
CA LYS A 84 -8.27 1.31 15.80
C LYS A 84 -9.44 2.29 16.02
N ARG A 85 -9.18 3.61 16.05
CA ARG A 85 -10.23 4.60 16.24
C ARG A 85 -11.33 4.42 15.19
N ARG A 86 -12.58 4.60 15.60
CA ARG A 86 -13.77 4.39 14.75
C ARG A 86 -13.75 5.34 13.55
N ARG A 87 -13.48 6.64 13.79
CA ARG A 87 -13.26 7.64 12.75
C ARG A 87 -11.77 7.76 12.52
N ARG A 88 -11.37 7.80 11.26
CA ARG A 88 -9.97 7.96 10.88
C ARG A 88 -9.84 8.30 9.41
N PHE A 89 -8.69 8.83 9.04
CA PHE A 89 -8.38 9.16 7.65
C PHE A 89 -6.96 8.71 7.28
N LYS A 90 -6.65 8.77 5.98
CA LYS A 90 -5.31 8.68 5.40
C LYS A 90 -5.26 9.55 4.17
N VAL A 91 -4.17 10.28 4.00
CA VAL A 91 -3.89 11.11 2.84
C VAL A 91 -2.61 10.62 2.18
N ARG A 92 -2.61 10.54 0.85
CA ARG A 92 -1.40 10.26 0.09
C ARG A 92 -1.51 10.81 -1.32
N THR A 93 -0.37 11.06 -1.95
CA THR A 93 -0.27 11.06 -3.40
C THR A 93 0.07 9.68 -3.92
N ARG A 94 -0.32 9.40 -5.14
CA ARG A 94 0.04 8.17 -5.84
C ARG A 94 0.29 8.46 -7.30
N SER A 95 1.45 8.05 -7.78
CA SER A 95 1.85 8.13 -9.17
C SER A 95 1.95 6.74 -9.78
N TYR A 96 1.51 6.61 -11.01
CA TYR A 96 1.63 5.43 -11.86
C TYR A 96 2.81 5.68 -12.79
N LEU A 97 3.91 4.97 -12.58
CA LEU A 97 5.20 5.30 -13.21
C LEU A 97 5.17 5.11 -14.73
N SER A 98 4.38 4.15 -15.22
CA SER A 98 4.25 3.87 -16.67
C SER A 98 3.47 4.95 -17.42
N SER A 99 2.38 5.46 -16.83
CA SER A 99 1.50 6.43 -17.49
C SER A 99 1.74 7.88 -17.10
N GLY A 100 2.59 8.14 -16.08
CA GLY A 100 2.80 9.47 -15.51
C GLY A 100 1.58 10.04 -14.77
N ALA A 101 0.46 9.32 -14.70
CA ALA A 101 -0.74 9.79 -14.02
C ALA A 101 -0.53 9.84 -12.50
N SER A 102 -0.90 10.98 -11.90
CA SER A 102 -0.77 11.19 -10.46
C SER A 102 -2.09 11.61 -9.83
N PHE A 103 -2.32 11.16 -8.61
CA PHE A 103 -3.56 11.43 -7.87
C PHE A 103 -3.26 11.73 -6.41
N LEU A 104 -3.95 12.72 -5.87
CA LEU A 104 -4.10 12.93 -4.44
C LEU A 104 -5.30 12.08 -3.97
N GLU A 105 -5.05 11.20 -3.00
CA GLU A 105 -6.05 10.24 -2.51
C GLU A 105 -6.32 10.47 -1.02
N VAL A 106 -7.58 10.59 -0.66
CA VAL A 106 -8.05 10.60 0.73
C VAL A 106 -8.88 9.34 0.96
N LYS A 107 -8.55 8.60 2.00
CA LYS A 107 -9.31 7.46 2.47
C LYS A 107 -9.82 7.74 3.86
N THR A 108 -11.14 7.81 4.01
CA THR A 108 -11.80 8.04 5.30
C THR A 108 -12.54 6.81 5.77
N ARG A 109 -12.71 6.70 7.08
CA ARG A 109 -13.66 5.79 7.70
C ARG A 109 -14.54 6.56 8.65
N GLY A 110 -15.82 6.62 8.33
CA GLY A 110 -16.83 7.36 9.09
C GLY A 110 -17.43 6.56 10.23
N PRO A 111 -18.44 7.15 10.92
CA PRO A 111 -19.07 6.59 12.12
C PRO A 111 -19.75 5.23 11.89
N ARG A 112 -20.25 4.97 10.68
CA ARG A 112 -20.89 3.69 10.31
C ARG A 112 -19.88 2.59 9.94
N GLY A 113 -18.57 2.86 10.06
CA GLY A 113 -17.51 1.92 9.71
C GLY A 113 -17.28 1.75 8.20
N VAL A 114 -18.01 2.47 7.37
CA VAL A 114 -17.83 2.48 5.91
C VAL A 114 -16.53 3.20 5.58
N THR A 115 -15.73 2.57 4.72
CA THR A 115 -14.51 3.16 4.19
C THR A 115 -14.80 3.79 2.84
N VAL A 116 -14.51 5.08 2.70
CA VAL A 116 -14.68 5.82 1.46
C VAL A 116 -13.31 6.24 0.94
N LYS A 117 -13.07 6.06 -0.35
CA LYS A 117 -11.88 6.52 -1.05
C LYS A 117 -12.30 7.59 -2.06
N LYS A 118 -11.71 8.75 -1.98
CA LYS A 118 -11.81 9.81 -2.96
C LYS A 118 -10.45 10.09 -3.56
N ARG A 119 -10.41 10.49 -4.83
CA ARG A 119 -9.17 10.89 -5.52
C ARG A 119 -9.41 12.14 -6.35
N MET A 120 -8.38 12.94 -6.48
CA MET A 120 -8.29 14.13 -7.32
C MET A 120 -7.05 13.97 -8.20
N PRO A 121 -7.15 14.17 -9.53
CA PRO A 121 -5.98 14.24 -10.39
C PRO A 121 -5.08 15.39 -9.96
N ILE A 122 -3.77 15.18 -10.02
CA ILE A 122 -2.75 16.22 -9.79
C ILE A 122 -1.66 16.10 -10.86
N SER A 123 -0.86 17.12 -11.04
CA SER A 123 0.32 17.03 -11.91
C SER A 123 1.39 16.11 -11.29
N TRP A 124 2.29 15.62 -12.14
CA TRP A 124 3.41 14.81 -11.68
C TRP A 124 4.29 15.56 -10.66
N ASP A 125 4.56 16.84 -10.94
CA ASP A 125 5.42 17.69 -10.11
C ASP A 125 4.82 18.02 -8.75
N GLU A 126 3.50 17.91 -8.61
CA GLU A 126 2.80 18.08 -7.33
C GLU A 126 2.86 16.84 -6.44
N ALA A 127 3.18 15.66 -7.02
CA ALA A 127 3.24 14.42 -6.26
C ALA A 127 4.41 14.46 -5.26
N GLY A 128 4.10 14.21 -3.99
CA GLY A 128 5.10 14.21 -2.91
C GLY A 128 5.46 15.58 -2.34
N THR A 129 4.94 16.67 -2.93
CA THR A 129 5.16 18.02 -2.38
C THR A 129 4.18 18.34 -1.23
N PRO A 130 4.48 19.32 -0.38
CA PRO A 130 3.55 19.80 0.65
C PRO A 130 2.19 20.18 0.08
N LEU A 131 1.14 19.91 0.84
CA LEU A 131 -0.23 20.28 0.44
C LEU A 131 -0.38 21.80 0.46
N ALA A 132 -0.82 22.38 -0.66
CA ALA A 132 -1.04 23.82 -0.79
C ALA A 132 -2.30 24.11 -1.63
N GLY A 133 -2.82 25.34 -1.55
CA GLY A 133 -3.91 25.84 -2.39
C GLY A 133 -5.11 24.91 -2.43
N GLU A 134 -5.59 24.62 -3.65
CA GLU A 134 -6.75 23.77 -3.91
C GLU A 134 -6.59 22.35 -3.35
N ARG A 135 -5.40 21.77 -3.42
CA ARG A 135 -5.13 20.42 -2.89
C ARG A 135 -5.39 20.35 -1.38
N ARG A 136 -4.93 21.34 -0.62
CA ARG A 136 -5.17 21.42 0.83
C ARG A 136 -6.65 21.60 1.14
N GLN A 137 -7.34 22.48 0.42
CA GLN A 137 -8.78 22.72 0.59
C GLN A 137 -9.59 21.47 0.28
N TRP A 138 -9.24 20.77 -0.81
CA TRP A 138 -9.91 19.52 -1.18
C TRP A 138 -9.73 18.45 -0.09
N VAL A 139 -8.51 18.26 0.43
CA VAL A 139 -8.25 17.33 1.54
C VAL A 139 -9.06 17.71 2.77
N ALA A 140 -9.08 19.01 3.15
CA ALA A 140 -9.83 19.51 4.30
C ALA A 140 -11.32 19.13 4.20
N GLY A 141 -11.95 19.39 3.06
CA GLY A 141 -13.35 19.05 2.84
C GLY A 141 -13.65 17.55 2.93
N LYS A 142 -12.65 16.67 2.59
CA LYS A 142 -12.84 15.21 2.71
C LYS A 142 -12.56 14.69 4.12
N VAL A 143 -11.61 15.27 4.82
CA VAL A 143 -11.24 14.84 6.18
C VAL A 143 -12.26 15.37 7.20
N GLU A 144 -12.91 16.53 6.95
CA GLU A 144 -13.95 17.09 7.82
C GLU A 144 -15.08 16.10 8.12
N GLU A 145 -15.46 15.27 7.17
CA GLU A 145 -16.46 14.19 7.34
C GLU A 145 -16.11 13.22 8.50
N THR A 146 -14.85 13.20 8.92
CA THR A 146 -14.38 12.38 10.05
C THR A 146 -14.31 13.14 11.38
N GLY A 147 -14.46 14.47 11.36
CA GLY A 147 -14.28 15.39 12.50
C GLY A 147 -12.81 15.74 12.78
N TYR A 148 -11.90 15.45 11.84
CA TYR A 148 -10.47 15.74 11.97
C TYR A 148 -9.95 16.78 10.95
N GLY A 149 -10.84 17.58 10.37
CA GLY A 149 -10.48 18.63 9.42
C GLY A 149 -9.47 19.63 9.97
N HIS A 150 -9.52 19.92 11.27
CA HIS A 150 -8.57 20.79 11.97
C HIS A 150 -7.11 20.33 11.92
N LEU A 151 -6.84 19.05 11.63
CA LEU A 151 -5.49 18.49 11.49
C LEU A 151 -4.88 18.76 10.11
N VAL A 152 -5.69 19.08 9.10
CA VAL A 152 -5.23 19.19 7.71
C VAL A 152 -4.18 20.28 7.49
N PRO A 153 -4.23 21.46 8.16
CA PRO A 153 -3.18 22.48 8.03
C PRO A 153 -1.78 21.99 8.42
N ALA A 154 -1.68 20.99 9.35
CA ALA A 154 -0.43 20.44 9.85
C ALA A 154 0.05 19.20 9.06
N LEU A 155 -0.69 18.76 8.03
CA LEU A 155 -0.27 17.61 7.22
C LEU A 155 0.95 17.93 6.37
N GLU A 156 1.97 17.13 6.52
CA GLU A 156 3.23 17.19 5.78
C GLU A 156 3.58 15.81 5.17
N PRO A 157 4.44 15.74 4.14
CA PRO A 157 4.94 14.47 3.63
C PRO A 157 5.81 13.78 4.69
N VAL A 158 5.47 12.55 5.08
CA VAL A 158 6.19 11.81 6.14
C VAL A 158 6.83 10.51 5.66
N LEU A 159 6.33 9.90 4.60
CA LEU A 159 6.84 8.63 4.08
C LEU A 159 6.68 8.59 2.56
N ALA A 160 7.77 8.36 1.85
CA ALA A 160 7.74 7.95 0.44
C ALA A 160 7.82 6.42 0.35
N GLY A 161 7.20 5.83 -0.66
CA GLY A 161 7.31 4.40 -0.91
C GLY A 161 7.03 4.05 -2.35
N SER A 162 7.73 3.04 -2.85
CA SER A 162 7.57 2.50 -4.21
C SER A 162 7.40 0.99 -4.17
N TYR A 163 6.80 0.46 -5.21
CA TYR A 163 6.63 -0.98 -5.41
C TYR A 163 6.18 -1.25 -6.84
N GLU A 164 6.34 -2.47 -7.27
CA GLU A 164 5.77 -3.00 -8.51
C GLU A 164 4.49 -3.78 -8.21
N ARG A 165 3.53 -3.75 -9.14
CA ARG A 165 2.25 -4.42 -8.98
C ARG A 165 1.83 -5.17 -10.23
N ASN A 166 1.55 -6.45 -10.07
CA ASN A 166 0.76 -7.21 -11.00
C ASN A 166 -0.71 -7.24 -10.53
N THR A 167 -1.65 -7.11 -11.44
CA THR A 167 -3.08 -7.18 -11.13
C THR A 167 -3.72 -8.33 -11.89
N LEU A 168 -4.40 -9.21 -11.17
CA LEU A 168 -5.03 -10.41 -11.70
C LEU A 168 -6.55 -10.26 -11.69
N LEU A 169 -7.18 -10.61 -12.80
CA LEU A 169 -8.61 -10.92 -12.86
C LEU A 169 -8.78 -12.40 -12.52
N LEU A 170 -9.61 -12.70 -11.54
CA LEU A 170 -9.85 -14.07 -11.11
C LEU A 170 -10.95 -14.73 -11.94
N PRO A 171 -10.95 -16.09 -12.09
CA PRO A 171 -11.94 -16.83 -12.83
C PRO A 171 -13.38 -16.44 -12.51
N GLY A 172 -14.25 -16.47 -13.52
CA GLY A 172 -15.65 -16.08 -13.38
C GLY A 172 -15.91 -14.59 -13.13
N GLY A 173 -14.86 -13.73 -13.13
CA GLY A 173 -15.00 -12.30 -12.82
C GLY A 173 -15.41 -12.00 -11.37
N VAL A 174 -15.28 -12.99 -10.49
CA VAL A 174 -15.72 -12.91 -9.08
C VAL A 174 -14.85 -12.04 -8.20
N GLY A 175 -13.78 -11.47 -8.74
CA GLY A 175 -12.88 -10.58 -8.01
C GLY A 175 -11.56 -10.36 -8.72
N ARG A 176 -10.66 -9.70 -8.02
CA ARG A 176 -9.29 -9.47 -8.46
C ARG A 176 -8.29 -9.68 -7.33
N ALA A 177 -7.08 -10.00 -7.69
CA ALA A 177 -5.95 -9.98 -6.78
C ALA A 177 -4.88 -9.00 -7.26
N THR A 178 -4.11 -8.46 -6.35
CA THR A 178 -2.90 -7.67 -6.66
C THR A 178 -1.71 -8.30 -5.96
N VAL A 179 -0.60 -8.41 -6.66
CA VAL A 179 0.67 -8.93 -6.17
C VAL A 179 1.66 -7.78 -6.20
N ASP A 180 2.09 -7.33 -5.03
CA ASP A 180 3.01 -6.21 -4.86
C ASP A 180 4.40 -6.74 -4.48
N THR A 181 5.42 -6.37 -5.25
CA THR A 181 6.82 -6.79 -5.13
C THR A 181 7.75 -5.57 -5.11
N ASN A 182 9.04 -5.78 -4.92
CA ASN A 182 10.07 -4.74 -4.94
C ASN A 182 9.71 -3.55 -4.04
N LEU A 183 9.30 -3.88 -2.80
CA LEU A 183 8.81 -2.92 -1.83
C LEU A 183 9.97 -2.11 -1.25
N SER A 184 9.88 -0.79 -1.36
CA SER A 184 10.84 0.13 -0.77
C SER A 184 10.14 1.33 -0.15
N TRP A 185 10.70 1.86 0.94
CA TRP A 185 10.20 3.03 1.63
C TRP A 185 11.35 3.87 2.16
N ARG A 186 11.12 5.19 2.20
CA ARG A 186 12.03 6.16 2.80
C ARG A 186 11.24 7.12 3.69
N SER A 187 11.68 7.27 4.93
CA SER A 187 11.18 8.31 5.83
C SER A 187 11.49 9.69 5.24
N LEU A 188 10.52 10.57 5.26
CA LEU A 188 10.68 11.98 4.87
C LEU A 188 10.79 12.88 6.13
N ARG A 189 10.80 12.27 7.30
CA ARG A 189 11.13 12.93 8.56
C ARG A 189 12.65 13.15 8.63
N THR A 190 13.11 13.77 9.70
CA THR A 190 14.49 14.24 9.83
C THR A 190 15.57 13.16 9.75
N ASP A 191 15.23 11.89 9.97
CA ASP A 191 16.16 10.77 10.03
C ASP A 191 16.49 10.13 8.68
N GLY A 192 15.62 10.31 7.66
CA GLY A 192 15.81 9.76 6.33
C GLY A 192 15.90 8.23 6.25
N THR A 193 15.49 7.51 7.31
CA THR A 193 15.56 6.03 7.39
C THR A 193 14.92 5.37 6.18
N GLU A 194 15.59 4.35 5.65
CA GLU A 194 15.11 3.55 4.52
C GLU A 194 14.83 2.10 4.93
N VAL A 195 13.77 1.54 4.38
CA VAL A 195 13.40 0.12 4.50
C VAL A 195 13.16 -0.43 3.11
N THR A 196 13.90 -1.46 2.73
CA THR A 196 13.72 -2.17 1.46
C THR A 196 13.48 -3.64 1.71
N ARG A 197 12.42 -4.18 1.13
CA ARG A 197 12.04 -5.60 1.28
C ARG A 197 11.82 -6.21 -0.11
N PRO A 198 12.92 -6.56 -0.82
CA PRO A 198 12.83 -7.11 -2.18
C PRO A 198 12.22 -8.52 -2.20
N ASP A 199 12.34 -9.27 -1.12
CA ASP A 199 11.87 -10.64 -0.92
C ASP A 199 10.44 -10.71 -0.37
N LEU A 200 9.90 -9.61 0.13
CA LEU A 200 8.53 -9.57 0.65
C LEU A 200 7.53 -9.32 -0.47
N VAL A 201 6.55 -10.19 -0.57
CA VAL A 201 5.39 -10.06 -1.45
C VAL A 201 4.15 -9.74 -0.63
N ILE A 202 3.39 -8.74 -1.06
CA ILE A 202 2.08 -8.45 -0.48
C ILE A 202 1.00 -8.79 -1.51
N ILE A 203 0.18 -9.79 -1.20
CA ILE A 203 -0.98 -10.13 -2.02
C ILE A 203 -2.24 -9.53 -1.36
N GLU A 204 -3.05 -8.84 -2.16
CA GLU A 204 -4.36 -8.34 -1.71
C GLU A 204 -5.45 -8.89 -2.63
N THR A 205 -6.33 -9.74 -2.08
CA THR A 205 -7.51 -10.23 -2.78
C THR A 205 -8.70 -9.31 -2.51
N LYS A 206 -9.50 -9.11 -3.53
CA LYS A 206 -10.73 -8.33 -3.50
C LYS A 206 -11.83 -9.17 -4.12
N SER A 207 -12.63 -9.80 -3.28
CA SER A 207 -13.73 -10.67 -3.66
C SER A 207 -14.99 -10.34 -2.87
N GLY A 208 -16.11 -10.97 -3.18
CA GLY A 208 -17.32 -10.89 -2.39
C GLY A 208 -17.13 -11.46 -0.96
N ALA A 209 -18.22 -11.83 -0.30
CA ALA A 209 -18.17 -12.48 0.99
C ALA A 209 -17.42 -13.83 0.91
N THR A 210 -17.61 -14.56 -0.20
CA THR A 210 -16.89 -15.81 -0.48
C THR A 210 -15.42 -15.52 -0.79
N PRO A 211 -14.49 -16.26 -0.17
CA PRO A 211 -13.08 -16.21 -0.51
C PRO A 211 -12.84 -16.56 -1.98
N SER A 212 -11.84 -15.93 -2.59
CA SER A 212 -11.44 -16.21 -3.97
C SER A 212 -10.58 -17.47 -4.05
N VAL A 213 -10.36 -17.97 -5.28
CA VAL A 213 -9.44 -19.08 -5.52
C VAL A 213 -8.03 -18.77 -5.00
N VAL A 214 -7.56 -17.53 -5.13
CA VAL A 214 -6.26 -17.11 -4.57
C VAL A 214 -6.24 -17.19 -3.05
N ASP A 215 -7.35 -16.84 -2.37
CA ASP A 215 -7.46 -17.02 -0.92
C ASP A 215 -7.31 -18.50 -0.55
N HIS A 216 -7.95 -19.42 -1.28
CA HIS A 216 -7.87 -20.87 -1.03
C HIS A 216 -6.46 -21.40 -1.26
N LEU A 217 -5.81 -21.08 -2.39
CA LEU A 217 -4.43 -21.47 -2.67
C LEU A 217 -3.45 -21.01 -1.58
N LEU A 218 -3.60 -19.75 -1.12
CA LEU A 218 -2.79 -19.22 -0.03
C LEU A 218 -3.02 -20.01 1.27
N TRP A 219 -4.27 -20.36 1.57
CA TRP A 219 -4.61 -21.12 2.79
C TRP A 219 -4.12 -22.56 2.74
N GLU A 220 -4.18 -23.21 1.61
CA GLU A 220 -3.62 -24.53 1.35
C GLU A 220 -2.10 -24.52 1.51
N GLY A 221 -1.43 -23.48 1.01
CA GLY A 221 -0.01 -23.20 1.25
C GLY A 221 0.34 -22.72 2.66
N GLY A 222 -0.61 -22.78 3.63
CA GLY A 222 -0.37 -22.40 5.03
C GLY A 222 -0.34 -20.90 5.30
N VAL A 223 -0.63 -20.04 4.30
CA VAL A 223 -0.58 -18.58 4.43
C VAL A 223 -1.94 -18.04 4.83
N ARG A 224 -2.02 -17.33 5.93
CA ARG A 224 -3.26 -16.72 6.44
C ARG A 224 -3.27 -15.21 6.29
N PRO A 225 -4.46 -14.56 6.21
CA PRO A 225 -4.56 -13.11 6.12
C PRO A 225 -3.89 -12.41 7.31
N VAL A 226 -3.16 -11.33 7.01
CA VAL A 226 -2.45 -10.54 8.01
C VAL A 226 -2.96 -9.10 8.05
N LYS A 227 -2.70 -8.41 9.15
CA LYS A 227 -2.90 -6.97 9.25
C LYS A 227 -1.62 -6.28 8.78
N ILE A 228 -1.62 -5.77 7.56
CA ILE A 228 -0.49 -5.02 6.99
C ILE A 228 -0.97 -3.73 6.35
N SER A 229 -0.14 -2.71 6.40
CA SER A 229 -0.36 -1.40 5.80
C SER A 229 0.98 -0.84 5.31
N LYS A 230 1.13 -0.57 4.01
CA LYS A 230 2.33 0.04 3.43
C LYS A 230 2.75 1.36 4.09
N TYR A 231 1.85 2.01 4.78
CA TYR A 231 2.11 3.18 5.61
C TYR A 231 2.32 2.79 7.07
N GLY A 232 1.25 2.30 7.73
CA GLY A 232 1.26 2.14 9.18
C GLY A 232 2.23 1.08 9.70
N THR A 233 2.41 -0.05 8.99
CA THR A 233 3.36 -1.08 9.42
C THR A 233 4.80 -0.58 9.29
N VAL A 234 5.11 0.12 8.19
CA VAL A 234 6.47 0.61 7.93
C VAL A 234 6.84 1.75 8.85
N MET A 235 5.92 2.71 9.09
CA MET A 235 6.17 3.77 10.07
C MET A 235 6.40 3.22 11.48
N ALA A 236 5.68 2.15 11.85
CA ALA A 236 5.91 1.47 13.13
C ALA A 236 7.31 0.84 13.21
N ALA A 237 7.76 0.21 12.12
CA ALA A 237 9.10 -0.38 12.03
C ALA A 237 10.22 0.68 12.11
N MET A 238 10.05 1.80 11.39
CA MET A 238 11.06 2.87 11.32
C MET A 238 11.18 3.71 12.59
N HIS A 239 10.07 3.94 13.30
CA HIS A 239 9.99 4.97 14.35
C HIS A 239 9.51 4.43 15.70
N HIS A 240 9.52 3.12 15.91
CA HIS A 240 9.11 2.48 17.18
C HIS A 240 7.77 2.97 17.75
N LEU A 241 6.82 3.25 16.85
CA LEU A 241 5.51 3.80 17.22
C LEU A 241 4.58 2.71 17.78
N PRO A 242 3.53 3.06 18.56
CA PRO A 242 2.55 2.11 19.07
C PRO A 242 1.96 1.22 17.97
N ALA A 243 2.24 -0.08 18.01
CA ALA A 243 2.06 -0.98 16.87
C ALA A 243 1.25 -2.25 17.12
N ASN A 244 0.57 -2.40 18.26
CA ASN A 244 -0.15 -3.62 18.68
C ASN A 244 -1.01 -4.25 17.57
N LYS A 245 -1.52 -3.44 16.66
CA LYS A 245 -2.30 -3.90 15.51
C LYS A 245 -1.50 -4.72 14.51
N TRP A 246 -0.19 -4.49 14.43
CA TRP A 246 0.70 -5.06 13.42
C TRP A 246 1.83 -5.91 14.01
N ASN A 247 1.91 -6.13 15.34
CA ASN A 247 3.01 -6.83 16.00
C ASN A 247 3.42 -8.10 15.25
N ARG A 248 2.49 -9.03 15.00
CA ARG A 248 2.81 -10.27 14.29
C ARG A 248 3.41 -10.06 12.89
N THR A 249 3.06 -8.98 12.22
CA THR A 249 3.60 -8.64 10.89
C THR A 249 4.98 -8.00 11.02
N LEU A 250 5.17 -7.17 12.04
CA LEU A 250 6.45 -6.56 12.38
C LEU A 250 7.47 -7.65 12.76
N ASP A 251 7.13 -8.49 13.73
CA ASP A 251 7.99 -9.57 14.22
C ASP A 251 8.41 -10.54 13.09
N ARG A 252 7.50 -10.81 12.13
CA ARG A 252 7.78 -11.77 11.07
C ARG A 252 8.52 -11.19 9.87
N TYR A 253 8.23 -9.93 9.49
CA TYR A 253 8.70 -9.39 8.21
C TYR A 253 9.54 -8.11 8.34
N PHE A 254 9.62 -7.53 9.53
CA PHE A 254 10.31 -6.27 9.80
C PHE A 254 11.15 -6.29 11.08
N HIS A 255 11.45 -7.47 11.64
CA HIS A 255 12.21 -7.61 12.88
C HIS A 255 13.56 -6.90 12.82
N ASP A 256 14.28 -6.99 11.70
CA ASP A 256 15.59 -6.35 11.50
C ASP A 256 15.57 -4.83 11.70
N TYR A 257 14.39 -4.20 11.58
CA TYR A 257 14.19 -2.75 11.74
C TYR A 257 13.62 -2.40 13.12
N VAL A 258 12.93 -3.33 13.77
CA VAL A 258 12.34 -3.12 15.11
C VAL A 258 13.39 -3.34 16.20
N GLU A 259 14.31 -4.27 15.99
CA GLU A 259 15.36 -4.65 16.96
C GLU A 259 16.67 -3.86 16.77
N ALA A 260 16.82 -3.10 15.68
CA ALA A 260 18.01 -2.26 15.51
C ALA A 260 18.11 -1.27 16.67
N PRO A 261 19.20 -1.30 17.47
CA PRO A 261 19.41 -0.30 18.50
C PRO A 261 19.44 1.08 17.81
N GLU A 262 18.88 2.09 18.46
CA GLU A 262 19.04 3.48 18.03
C GLU A 262 20.49 3.69 17.63
N LEU A 263 20.76 3.80 16.32
CA LEU A 263 22.06 4.24 15.84
C LEU A 263 22.26 5.62 16.45
N ALA A 264 23.14 5.67 17.44
CA ALA A 264 23.50 6.86 18.17
C ALA A 264 23.57 8.03 17.17
N HIS A 265 22.90 9.10 17.50
CA HIS A 265 22.91 10.34 16.76
C HIS A 265 24.35 10.68 16.41
N SER A 266 24.77 10.38 15.18
CA SER A 266 26.06 10.80 14.68
C SER A 266 26.06 12.32 14.69
N ALA A 267 27.07 12.86 15.37
CA ALA A 267 27.28 14.27 15.59
C ALA A 267 27.11 15.11 14.32
N PRO A 268 26.69 16.37 14.43
CA PRO A 268 26.52 17.24 13.28
C PRO A 268 27.86 17.38 12.54
N LEU A 269 27.82 17.14 11.23
CA LEU A 269 28.92 17.45 10.33
C LEU A 269 29.28 18.94 10.53
N ALA A 270 30.43 19.19 11.14
CA ALA A 270 31.02 20.52 11.23
C ALA A 270 31.16 21.07 9.80
N MET A 271 30.49 22.15 9.52
CA MET A 271 30.76 22.95 8.34
C MET A 271 32.21 23.45 8.44
N ALA A 272 33.08 22.92 7.58
CA ALA A 272 34.35 23.53 7.33
C ALA A 272 34.16 24.76 6.45
N ALA A 273 34.79 25.86 6.86
CA ALA A 273 34.78 27.18 6.25
C ALA A 273 35.25 27.20 4.80
#